data_8e5f765eeed20bb6c000da77709b2734
#
_entry.id   8e5f765eeed20bb6c000da77709b2734
#
_cell.length_a   1.000
_cell.length_b   1.000
_cell.length_c   1.000
_cell.angle_alpha   90.00
_cell.angle_beta   90.00
_cell.angle_gamma   90.00
#
_symmetry.space_group_name_H-M   'P 1'
#
loop_
_entity.id
_entity.type
_entity.pdbx_description
1 polymer ?
#
loop_
_entity_poly.entity_id
_entity_poly.type
_entity_poly.pdbx_seq_one_letter_code
_entity_poly.pdbx_strand_id
1 'polypeptide(L)'
;MVFFPKKSKKAPTRLFFATDLHGSERTFRKFINAGKFYGANVIVMGGDIQGKLMIPIIKEGNGHHRATLQGRVEQITTSEELDGLRARLDILGFYHKIMEEDEFRVLQADPKAVNALFNQLAKQKLGNWVNLAEERLNGSGINCFVTGGNDDDPEVLTALKREGTKSFFACENEIVQVDDGHSMISVGFSTPTPWNTPREVSEKELASMIENMAVKVPDMNKAIFNFHDPPVDSSLDTCPKLDWTKDPPEQIVEGGQVVLFGAGSAAVREAIEKYQPMLGLHGHIHESQSVAKLGRTTCINPGS
;
A
#
# COMPACT_ATOMS: atom_id res chain seq x y z
N MET A 1 33.08 -27.63 38.08
CA MET A 1 32.84 -26.34 37.39
C MET A 1 31.84 -26.60 36.27
N VAL A 2 30.57 -26.24 36.45
CA VAL A 2 29.50 -26.53 35.46
C VAL A 2 29.45 -25.33 34.51
N PHE A 3 29.88 -25.52 33.27
CA PHE A 3 29.73 -24.53 32.21
C PHE A 3 28.28 -24.49 31.74
N PHE A 4 27.52 -23.46 32.11
CA PHE A 4 26.29 -23.14 31.44
C PHE A 4 26.61 -22.48 30.11
N PRO A 5 26.15 -23.02 28.97
CA PRO A 5 26.31 -22.34 27.67
C PRO A 5 25.58 -21.01 27.76
N LYS A 6 26.29 -19.88 27.54
CA LYS A 6 25.64 -18.59 27.33
C LYS A 6 24.68 -18.75 26.16
N LYS A 7 23.35 -18.63 26.39
CA LYS A 7 22.36 -18.46 25.32
C LYS A 7 22.86 -17.31 24.45
N SER A 8 23.20 -17.61 23.20
CA SER A 8 23.49 -16.56 22.22
C SER A 8 22.27 -15.64 22.16
N LYS A 9 22.43 -14.38 22.50
CA LYS A 9 21.37 -13.39 22.29
C LYS A 9 21.14 -13.35 20.77
N LYS A 10 19.99 -13.84 20.30
CA LYS A 10 19.57 -13.63 18.91
C LYS A 10 19.65 -12.14 18.61
N ALA A 11 20.10 -11.79 17.41
CA ALA A 11 20.08 -10.40 16.97
C ALA A 11 18.63 -9.88 17.03
N PRO A 12 18.41 -8.63 17.41
CA PRO A 12 17.08 -8.05 17.47
C PRO A 12 16.45 -8.01 16.08
N THR A 13 15.16 -8.27 16.00
CA THR A 13 14.39 -8.06 14.76
C THR A 13 14.34 -6.58 14.46
N ARG A 14 14.73 -6.22 13.24
CA ARG A 14 14.60 -4.87 12.70
C ARG A 14 13.58 -4.90 11.57
N LEU A 15 12.49 -4.16 11.77
CA LEU A 15 11.39 -4.05 10.82
C LEU A 15 11.49 -2.70 10.09
N PHE A 16 11.38 -2.74 8.75
CA PHE A 16 11.17 -1.58 7.90
C PHE A 16 9.74 -1.59 7.40
N PHE A 17 9.03 -0.48 7.56
CA PHE A 17 7.62 -0.33 7.17
C PHE A 17 7.48 0.76 6.10
N ALA A 18 6.68 0.48 5.08
CA ALA A 18 6.22 1.42 4.07
C ALA A 18 4.77 1.11 3.69
N THR A 19 4.07 2.08 3.13
CA THR A 19 2.68 2.01 2.71
C THR A 19 2.43 2.97 1.55
N ASP A 20 1.27 2.91 0.90
CA ASP A 20 0.78 3.91 -0.06
C ASP A 20 1.72 4.14 -1.25
N LEU A 21 2.19 3.07 -1.89
CA LEU A 21 3.08 3.14 -3.05
C LEU A 21 2.39 3.57 -4.34
N HIS A 22 1.10 3.33 -4.44
CA HIS A 22 0.25 3.68 -5.59
C HIS A 22 0.91 3.36 -6.95
N GLY A 23 1.41 2.13 -7.10
CA GLY A 23 1.96 1.65 -8.36
C GLY A 23 3.36 2.13 -8.73
N SER A 24 4.02 2.93 -7.88
CA SER A 24 5.34 3.49 -8.17
C SER A 24 6.44 2.42 -8.19
N GLU A 25 6.93 2.10 -9.39
CA GLU A 25 8.03 1.16 -9.60
C GLU A 25 9.30 1.59 -8.84
N ARG A 26 9.60 2.88 -8.86
CA ARG A 26 10.76 3.43 -8.15
C ARG A 26 10.66 3.24 -6.65
N THR A 27 9.47 3.48 -6.08
CA THR A 27 9.25 3.36 -4.64
C THR A 27 9.27 1.90 -4.21
N PHE A 28 8.66 0.99 -5.00
CA PHE A 28 8.74 -0.44 -4.73
C PHE A 28 10.19 -0.97 -4.73
N ARG A 29 11.01 -0.56 -5.72
CA ARG A 29 12.43 -0.95 -5.76
C ARG A 29 13.22 -0.42 -4.57
N LYS A 30 12.91 0.80 -4.10
CA LYS A 30 13.50 1.35 -2.87
C LYS A 30 13.07 0.54 -1.65
N PHE A 31 11.79 0.19 -1.55
CA PHE A 31 11.26 -0.64 -0.46
C PHE A 31 11.98 -1.99 -0.38
N ILE A 32 12.12 -2.72 -1.48
CA ILE A 32 12.84 -4.01 -1.51
C ILE A 32 14.31 -3.83 -1.10
N ASN A 33 14.96 -2.75 -1.54
CA ASN A 33 16.35 -2.49 -1.19
C ASN A 33 16.54 -2.01 0.26
N ALA A 34 15.48 -1.47 0.89
CA ALA A 34 15.53 -0.93 2.24
C ALA A 34 15.93 -1.98 3.28
N GLY A 35 15.49 -3.23 3.11
CA GLY A 35 15.89 -4.33 3.99
C GLY A 35 17.41 -4.43 4.14
N LYS A 36 18.12 -4.50 3.02
CA LYS A 36 19.59 -4.54 3.01
C LYS A 36 20.21 -3.22 3.47
N PHE A 37 19.68 -2.09 3.00
CA PHE A 37 20.25 -0.76 3.26
C PHE A 37 20.22 -0.40 4.76
N TYR A 38 19.07 -0.67 5.42
CA TYR A 38 18.89 -0.38 6.85
C TYR A 38 19.22 -1.57 7.75
N GLY A 39 19.67 -2.70 7.20
CA GLY A 39 19.93 -3.93 7.95
C GLY A 39 18.67 -4.50 8.60
N ALA A 40 17.50 -4.31 7.97
CA ALA A 40 16.24 -4.89 8.42
C ALA A 40 16.11 -6.34 7.90
N ASN A 41 15.65 -7.23 8.78
CA ASN A 41 15.37 -8.62 8.44
C ASN A 41 13.88 -8.88 8.18
N VAL A 42 13.03 -7.88 8.44
CA VAL A 42 11.60 -7.87 8.12
C VAL A 42 11.27 -6.57 7.39
N ILE A 43 10.62 -6.65 6.25
CA ILE A 43 10.06 -5.50 5.56
C ILE A 43 8.56 -5.71 5.36
N VAL A 44 7.75 -4.67 5.66
CA VAL A 44 6.28 -4.73 5.63
C VAL A 44 5.75 -3.63 4.72
N MET A 45 4.85 -4.02 3.81
CA MET A 45 4.07 -3.12 2.95
C MET A 45 2.63 -3.09 3.45
N GLY A 46 2.18 -1.92 3.89
CA GLY A 46 0.94 -1.74 4.64
C GLY A 46 -0.31 -1.42 3.83
N GLY A 47 -0.25 -1.50 2.50
CA GLY A 47 -1.42 -1.28 1.65
C GLY A 47 -1.24 -0.19 0.59
N ASP A 48 -2.30 0.02 -0.20
CA ASP A 48 -2.37 0.96 -1.33
C ASP A 48 -1.17 0.82 -2.28
N ILE A 49 -1.02 -0.41 -2.78
CA ILE A 49 0.09 -0.81 -3.63
C ILE A 49 -0.21 -0.63 -5.13
N GLN A 50 -1.50 -0.67 -5.50
CA GLN A 50 -1.96 -0.54 -6.88
C GLN A 50 -1.85 0.92 -7.37
N GLY A 51 -1.53 1.10 -8.67
CA GLY A 51 -1.59 2.42 -9.32
C GLY A 51 -3.01 2.85 -9.59
N LYS A 52 -3.23 4.16 -9.74
CA LYS A 52 -4.58 4.75 -9.86
C LYS A 52 -5.01 5.08 -11.30
N LEU A 53 -4.08 5.14 -12.24
CA LEU A 53 -4.38 5.60 -13.62
C LEU A 53 -3.74 4.68 -14.66
N MET A 54 -4.40 4.61 -15.82
CA MET A 54 -3.86 4.02 -17.05
C MET A 54 -3.78 5.10 -18.13
N ILE A 55 -2.60 5.25 -18.74
CA ILE A 55 -2.35 6.20 -19.82
C ILE A 55 -2.21 5.43 -21.14
N PRO A 56 -3.18 5.58 -22.06
CA PRO A 56 -3.05 5.07 -23.41
C PRO A 56 -1.97 5.85 -24.17
N ILE A 57 -1.08 5.12 -24.85
CA ILE A 57 -0.07 5.66 -25.76
C ILE A 57 -0.50 5.28 -27.17
N ILE A 58 -0.98 6.24 -27.94
CA ILE A 58 -1.62 6.01 -29.22
C ILE A 58 -0.58 6.10 -30.34
N LYS A 59 -0.54 5.11 -31.25
CA LYS A 59 0.28 5.17 -32.45
C LYS A 59 -0.31 6.13 -33.49
N GLU A 60 0.53 6.98 -34.06
CA GLU A 60 0.14 7.95 -35.10
C GLU A 60 0.78 7.65 -36.48
N GLY A 61 1.43 6.51 -36.64
CA GLY A 61 2.16 6.16 -37.84
C GLY A 61 3.61 6.69 -37.83
N ASN A 62 4.42 6.24 -38.78
CA ASN A 62 5.85 6.60 -38.92
C ASN A 62 6.70 6.46 -37.64
N GLY A 63 6.27 5.59 -36.70
CA GLY A 63 6.92 5.41 -35.40
C GLY A 63 6.57 6.50 -34.37
N HIS A 64 5.70 7.45 -34.69
CA HIS A 64 5.24 8.49 -33.77
C HIS A 64 4.11 7.97 -32.88
N HIS A 65 4.01 8.57 -31.71
CA HIS A 65 2.97 8.29 -30.73
C HIS A 65 2.46 9.58 -30.09
N ARG A 66 1.29 9.52 -29.49
CA ARG A 66 0.79 10.57 -28.60
C ARG A 66 0.26 9.98 -27.31
N ALA A 67 0.34 10.73 -26.25
CA ALA A 67 -0.28 10.39 -24.97
C ALA A 67 -0.85 11.67 -24.31
N THR A 68 -1.91 11.51 -23.52
CA THR A 68 -2.44 12.63 -22.72
C THR A 68 -2.08 12.41 -21.26
N LEU A 69 -1.31 13.33 -20.70
CA LEU A 69 -0.91 13.29 -19.29
C LEU A 69 -1.29 14.61 -18.62
N GLN A 70 -2.06 14.54 -17.53
CA GLN A 70 -2.54 15.71 -16.78
C GLN A 70 -3.20 16.78 -17.67
N GLY A 71 -4.03 16.36 -18.62
CA GLY A 71 -4.74 17.25 -19.56
C GLY A 71 -3.89 17.80 -20.70
N ARG A 72 -2.59 17.44 -20.79
CA ARG A 72 -1.70 17.88 -21.86
C ARG A 72 -1.41 16.74 -22.82
N VAL A 73 -1.53 17.01 -24.12
CA VAL A 73 -1.13 16.07 -25.16
C VAL A 73 0.38 16.19 -25.38
N GLU A 74 1.07 15.07 -25.24
CA GLU A 74 2.49 14.94 -25.51
C GLU A 74 2.66 14.18 -26.84
N GLN A 75 3.44 14.75 -27.76
CA GLN A 75 3.86 14.12 -29.00
C GLN A 75 5.21 13.45 -28.78
N ILE A 76 5.30 12.22 -29.23
CA ILE A 76 6.47 11.35 -29.07
C ILE A 76 6.93 10.95 -30.49
N THR A 77 8.11 11.39 -30.88
CA THR A 77 8.64 11.26 -32.23
C THR A 77 9.84 10.32 -32.34
N THR A 78 10.45 9.99 -31.19
CA THR A 78 11.61 9.08 -31.11
C THR A 78 11.38 7.94 -30.13
N SER A 79 12.17 6.88 -30.25
CA SER A 79 12.18 5.78 -29.29
C SER A 79 12.65 6.21 -27.90
N GLU A 80 13.62 7.11 -27.84
CA GLU A 80 14.14 7.66 -26.59
C GLU A 80 13.08 8.47 -25.82
N GLU A 81 12.26 9.25 -26.54
CA GLU A 81 11.13 9.98 -25.96
C GLU A 81 10.06 9.01 -25.43
N LEU A 82 9.77 7.93 -26.18
CA LEU A 82 8.83 6.90 -25.76
C LEU A 82 9.29 6.19 -24.48
N ASP A 83 10.55 5.80 -24.42
CA ASP A 83 11.14 5.17 -23.24
C ASP A 83 11.19 6.13 -22.06
N GLY A 84 11.49 7.41 -22.31
CA GLY A 84 11.43 8.48 -21.29
C GLY A 84 10.01 8.68 -20.72
N LEU A 85 8.98 8.68 -21.57
CA LEU A 85 7.57 8.73 -21.12
C LEU A 85 7.22 7.52 -20.27
N ARG A 86 7.52 6.30 -20.74
CA ARG A 86 7.24 5.05 -19.99
C ARG A 86 7.90 5.05 -18.63
N ALA A 87 9.19 5.42 -18.57
CA ALA A 87 9.91 5.53 -17.29
C ALA A 87 9.27 6.55 -16.34
N ARG A 88 8.80 7.69 -16.86
CA ARG A 88 8.09 8.70 -16.07
C ARG A 88 6.75 8.18 -15.55
N LEU A 89 5.97 7.50 -16.38
CA LEU A 89 4.71 6.88 -15.98
C LEU A 89 4.92 5.82 -14.88
N ASP A 90 5.96 5.00 -15.00
CA ASP A 90 6.32 4.01 -13.99
C ASP A 90 6.72 4.64 -12.64
N ILE A 91 7.42 5.79 -12.67
CA ILE A 91 7.75 6.54 -11.45
C ILE A 91 6.48 7.09 -10.78
N LEU A 92 5.54 7.60 -11.58
CA LEU A 92 4.25 8.13 -11.11
C LEU A 92 3.27 7.03 -10.67
N GLY A 93 3.59 5.75 -10.90
CA GLY A 93 2.70 4.64 -10.58
C GLY A 93 1.58 4.42 -11.59
N PHE A 94 1.63 5.04 -12.76
CA PHE A 94 0.62 4.91 -13.79
C PHE A 94 0.90 3.68 -14.67
N TYR A 95 -0.16 2.97 -15.04
CA TYR A 95 -0.08 1.94 -16.06
C TYR A 95 -0.08 2.57 -17.44
N HIS A 96 0.47 1.89 -18.42
CA HIS A 96 0.43 2.37 -19.79
C HIS A 96 0.29 1.20 -20.78
N LYS A 97 -0.34 1.46 -21.90
CA LYS A 97 -0.43 0.52 -23.01
C LYS A 97 -0.31 1.28 -24.33
N ILE A 98 0.59 0.80 -25.19
CA ILE A 98 0.67 1.26 -26.56
C ILE A 98 -0.42 0.58 -27.36
N MET A 99 -1.21 1.34 -28.14
CA MET A 99 -2.34 0.83 -28.93
C MET A 99 -2.54 1.64 -30.21
N GLU A 100 -3.29 1.04 -31.15
CA GLU A 100 -3.75 1.72 -32.36
C GLU A 100 -4.91 2.67 -32.04
N GLU A 101 -5.12 3.69 -32.88
CA GLU A 101 -6.22 4.66 -32.71
C GLU A 101 -7.59 3.99 -32.66
N ASP A 102 -7.84 2.97 -33.52
CA ASP A 102 -9.12 2.28 -33.55
C ASP A 102 -9.32 1.40 -32.30
N GLU A 103 -8.26 0.77 -31.79
CA GLU A 103 -8.28 0.04 -30.50
C GLU A 103 -8.65 0.99 -29.35
N PHE A 104 -8.07 2.18 -29.33
CA PHE A 104 -8.36 3.20 -28.33
C PHE A 104 -9.80 3.65 -28.37
N ARG A 105 -10.34 3.94 -29.57
CA ARG A 105 -11.76 4.36 -29.71
C ARG A 105 -12.74 3.29 -29.21
N VAL A 106 -12.49 2.03 -29.54
CA VAL A 106 -13.30 0.90 -29.07
C VAL A 106 -13.21 0.79 -27.55
N LEU A 107 -12.00 0.85 -27.00
CA LEU A 107 -11.76 0.77 -25.57
C LEU A 107 -12.45 1.91 -24.81
N GLN A 108 -12.32 3.12 -25.28
CA GLN A 108 -12.88 4.32 -24.63
C GLN A 108 -14.42 4.29 -24.59
N ALA A 109 -15.05 3.64 -25.54
CA ALA A 109 -16.51 3.49 -25.62
C ALA A 109 -17.08 2.45 -24.64
N ASP A 110 -16.22 1.59 -24.03
CA ASP A 110 -16.64 0.53 -23.11
C ASP A 110 -15.93 0.65 -21.75
N PRO A 111 -16.56 1.25 -20.75
CA PRO A 111 -15.98 1.36 -19.39
C PRO A 111 -15.60 0.01 -18.76
N LYS A 112 -16.30 -1.08 -19.12
CA LYS A 112 -15.97 -2.42 -18.61
C LYS A 112 -14.66 -2.93 -19.22
N ALA A 113 -14.46 -2.69 -20.51
CA ALA A 113 -13.20 -3.03 -21.18
C ALA A 113 -12.02 -2.19 -20.64
N VAL A 114 -12.23 -0.91 -20.34
CA VAL A 114 -11.24 -0.06 -19.69
C VAL A 114 -10.84 -0.63 -18.33
N ASN A 115 -11.80 -0.98 -17.47
CA ASN A 115 -11.53 -1.57 -16.16
C ASN A 115 -10.84 -2.94 -16.27
N ALA A 116 -11.25 -3.78 -17.20
CA ALA A 116 -10.62 -5.08 -17.42
C ALA A 116 -9.15 -4.94 -17.84
N LEU A 117 -8.85 -4.01 -18.75
CA LEU A 117 -7.47 -3.71 -19.17
C LEU A 117 -6.65 -3.13 -18.01
N PHE A 118 -7.22 -2.21 -17.23
CA PHE A 118 -6.58 -1.64 -16.07
C PHE A 118 -6.19 -2.74 -15.07
N ASN A 119 -7.13 -3.61 -14.70
CA ASN A 119 -6.88 -4.72 -13.78
C ASN A 119 -5.87 -5.72 -14.33
N GLN A 120 -5.86 -5.98 -15.65
CA GLN A 120 -4.84 -6.81 -16.29
C GLN A 120 -3.44 -6.23 -16.14
N LEU A 121 -3.26 -4.94 -16.40
CA LEU A 121 -1.98 -4.25 -16.27
C LEU A 121 -1.52 -4.18 -14.81
N ALA A 122 -2.45 -3.93 -13.89
CA ALA A 122 -2.18 -3.94 -12.46
C ALA A 122 -1.73 -5.32 -11.97
N LYS A 123 -2.43 -6.38 -12.32
CA LYS A 123 -2.03 -7.78 -12.01
C LYS A 123 -0.65 -8.11 -12.57
N GLN A 124 -0.37 -7.70 -13.80
CA GLN A 124 0.92 -7.93 -14.42
C GLN A 124 2.04 -7.22 -13.64
N LYS A 125 1.81 -5.96 -13.26
CA LYS A 125 2.80 -5.19 -12.47
C LYS A 125 3.05 -5.82 -11.11
N LEU A 126 1.99 -6.14 -10.35
CA LEU A 126 2.14 -6.80 -9.05
C LEU A 126 2.83 -8.16 -9.19
N GLY A 127 2.49 -8.94 -10.20
CA GLY A 127 3.17 -10.19 -10.49
C GLY A 127 4.67 -10.03 -10.78
N ASN A 128 5.06 -8.98 -11.49
CA ASN A 128 6.46 -8.65 -11.73
C ASN A 128 7.17 -8.23 -10.42
N TRP A 129 6.46 -7.51 -9.54
CA TRP A 129 6.98 -7.12 -8.23
C TRP A 129 7.23 -8.31 -7.32
N VAL A 130 6.33 -9.31 -7.30
CA VAL A 130 6.57 -10.56 -6.57
C VAL A 130 7.83 -11.26 -7.07
N ASN A 131 7.99 -11.36 -8.40
CA ASN A 131 9.21 -11.97 -9.00
C ASN A 131 10.47 -11.21 -8.60
N LEU A 132 10.44 -9.87 -8.69
CA LEU A 132 11.59 -9.03 -8.34
C LEU A 132 11.94 -9.15 -6.85
N ALA A 133 10.92 -9.21 -5.98
CA ALA A 133 11.13 -9.38 -4.54
C ALA A 133 11.79 -10.74 -4.25
N GLU A 134 11.25 -11.84 -4.80
CA GLU A 134 11.85 -13.17 -4.64
C GLU A 134 13.27 -13.23 -5.18
N GLU A 135 13.54 -12.68 -6.37
CA GLU A 135 14.89 -12.64 -6.93
C GLU A 135 15.90 -11.96 -6.00
N ARG A 136 15.50 -10.85 -5.39
CA ARG A 136 16.42 -10.03 -4.59
C ARG A 136 16.53 -10.43 -3.12
N LEU A 137 15.49 -11.02 -2.57
CA LEU A 137 15.41 -11.33 -1.15
C LEU A 137 15.71 -12.80 -0.85
N ASN A 138 15.56 -13.71 -1.82
CA ASN A 138 15.84 -15.14 -1.62
C ASN A 138 17.29 -15.36 -1.15
N GLY A 139 17.43 -16.05 -0.01
CA GLY A 139 18.72 -16.31 0.61
C GLY A 139 19.36 -15.14 1.36
N SER A 140 18.71 -13.96 1.39
CA SER A 140 19.19 -12.79 2.13
C SER A 140 18.90 -12.82 3.63
N GLY A 141 17.95 -13.66 4.07
CA GLY A 141 17.41 -13.67 5.43
C GLY A 141 16.41 -12.54 5.70
N ILE A 142 15.93 -11.84 4.66
CA ILE A 142 14.93 -10.77 4.75
C ILE A 142 13.58 -11.34 4.33
N ASN A 143 12.57 -11.22 5.19
CA ASN A 143 11.18 -11.56 4.89
C ASN A 143 10.39 -10.30 4.52
N CYS A 144 9.65 -10.38 3.41
CA CYS A 144 8.78 -9.32 2.88
C CYS A 144 7.31 -9.71 3.05
N PHE A 145 6.58 -8.96 3.86
CA PHE A 145 5.14 -9.13 4.07
C PHE A 145 4.39 -8.00 3.38
N VAL A 146 3.33 -8.36 2.64
CA VAL A 146 2.55 -7.40 1.84
C VAL A 146 1.06 -7.61 2.08
N THR A 147 0.34 -6.53 2.34
CA THR A 147 -1.12 -6.47 2.36
C THR A 147 -1.62 -5.43 1.37
N GLY A 148 -2.89 -5.51 0.96
CA GLY A 148 -3.55 -4.44 0.22
C GLY A 148 -4.01 -3.31 1.12
N GLY A 149 -4.41 -2.18 0.53
CA GLY A 149 -5.11 -1.06 1.15
C GLY A 149 -6.53 -0.91 0.57
N ASN A 150 -7.21 0.18 0.89
CA ASN A 150 -8.58 0.42 0.42
C ASN A 150 -8.68 0.68 -1.09
N ASP A 151 -7.64 1.28 -1.69
CA ASP A 151 -7.59 1.56 -3.15
C ASP A 151 -7.29 0.31 -4.00
N ASP A 152 -6.91 -0.80 -3.39
CA ASP A 152 -6.50 -1.99 -4.11
C ASP A 152 -7.69 -2.89 -4.48
N ASP A 153 -7.89 -3.17 -5.77
CA ASP A 153 -8.93 -4.07 -6.24
C ASP A 153 -8.67 -5.51 -5.75
N PRO A 154 -9.66 -6.18 -5.11
CA PRO A 154 -9.51 -7.54 -4.62
C PRO A 154 -9.07 -8.54 -5.69
N GLU A 155 -9.53 -8.36 -6.94
CA GLU A 155 -9.14 -9.21 -8.05
C GLU A 155 -7.66 -9.02 -8.43
N VAL A 156 -7.17 -7.77 -8.38
CA VAL A 156 -5.77 -7.43 -8.64
C VAL A 156 -4.85 -7.99 -7.56
N LEU A 157 -5.25 -7.93 -6.29
CA LEU A 157 -4.49 -8.48 -5.16
C LEU A 157 -4.26 -9.98 -5.24
N THR A 158 -5.05 -10.72 -6.03
CA THR A 158 -4.79 -12.15 -6.27
C THR A 158 -3.42 -12.41 -6.89
N ALA A 159 -2.84 -11.44 -7.58
CA ALA A 159 -1.50 -11.54 -8.18
C ALA A 159 -0.35 -11.59 -7.16
N LEU A 160 -0.61 -11.19 -5.90
CA LEU A 160 0.38 -11.29 -4.81
C LEU A 160 0.51 -12.71 -4.28
N LYS A 161 -0.56 -13.52 -4.39
CA LYS A 161 -0.58 -14.89 -3.87
C LYS A 161 0.07 -15.83 -4.87
N ARG A 162 1.28 -16.28 -4.57
CA ARG A 162 2.01 -17.27 -5.38
C ARG A 162 2.52 -18.41 -4.52
N GLU A 163 2.32 -19.61 -4.98
CA GLU A 163 2.90 -20.81 -4.37
C GLU A 163 4.42 -20.83 -4.57
N GLY A 164 5.13 -21.30 -3.54
CA GLY A 164 6.58 -21.51 -3.60
C GLY A 164 7.43 -20.27 -3.35
N THR A 165 6.84 -19.11 -3.02
CA THR A 165 7.61 -17.95 -2.53
C THR A 165 8.29 -18.28 -1.20
N LYS A 166 9.53 -17.78 -1.03
CA LYS A 166 10.37 -18.08 0.15
C LYS A 166 10.64 -16.86 1.00
N SER A 167 10.54 -15.68 0.40
CA SER A 167 10.87 -14.40 1.03
C SER A 167 9.76 -13.37 0.90
N PHE A 168 8.76 -13.61 0.03
CA PHE A 168 7.62 -12.72 -0.19
C PHE A 168 6.32 -13.40 0.25
N PHE A 169 5.54 -12.74 1.10
CA PHE A 169 4.33 -13.28 1.72
C PHE A 169 3.19 -12.28 1.61
N ALA A 170 2.11 -12.65 0.89
CA ALA A 170 0.83 -11.95 0.98
C ALA A 170 0.19 -12.34 2.31
N CYS A 171 0.02 -11.39 3.22
CA CYS A 171 -0.27 -11.69 4.64
C CYS A 171 -1.64 -11.18 5.12
N GLU A 172 -2.48 -10.68 4.21
CA GLU A 172 -3.77 -10.14 4.58
C GLU A 172 -4.74 -11.22 5.04
N ASN A 173 -5.49 -10.92 6.11
CA ASN A 173 -6.44 -11.83 6.77
C ASN A 173 -5.80 -13.13 7.31
N GLU A 174 -4.50 -13.11 7.56
CA GLU A 174 -3.75 -14.23 8.13
C GLU A 174 -2.99 -13.79 9.38
N ILE A 175 -2.70 -14.74 10.26
CA ILE A 175 -1.78 -14.54 11.38
C ILE A 175 -0.44 -15.06 10.94
N VAL A 176 0.51 -14.18 10.69
CA VAL A 176 1.85 -14.54 10.23
C VAL A 176 2.88 -14.37 11.34
N GLN A 177 3.90 -15.24 11.35
CA GLN A 177 5.07 -15.05 12.21
C GLN A 177 6.09 -14.21 11.45
N VAL A 178 6.38 -13.00 11.94
CA VAL A 178 7.39 -12.14 11.32
C VAL A 178 8.81 -12.55 11.72
N ASP A 179 8.94 -13.15 12.89
CA ASP A 179 10.13 -13.81 13.40
C ASP A 179 9.76 -14.88 14.44
N ASP A 180 10.72 -15.46 15.15
CA ASP A 180 10.50 -16.53 16.15
C ASP A 180 9.66 -16.11 17.38
N GLY A 181 9.39 -14.81 17.54
CA GLY A 181 8.72 -14.31 18.74
C GLY A 181 7.56 -13.37 18.50
N HIS A 182 7.41 -12.81 17.29
CA HIS A 182 6.42 -11.81 16.98
C HIS A 182 5.47 -12.27 15.89
N SER A 183 4.16 -12.14 16.16
CA SER A 183 3.10 -12.37 15.18
C SER A 183 2.55 -11.06 14.65
N MET A 184 2.08 -11.06 13.40
CA MET A 184 1.41 -9.92 12.78
C MET A 184 0.07 -10.35 12.21
N ILE A 185 -0.95 -9.50 12.39
CA ILE A 185 -2.24 -9.57 11.70
C ILE A 185 -2.39 -8.34 10.81
N SER A 186 -2.98 -8.52 9.62
CA SER A 186 -3.11 -7.46 8.62
C SER A 186 -4.54 -7.32 8.12
N VAL A 187 -5.06 -6.08 8.13
CA VAL A 187 -6.35 -5.68 7.56
C VAL A 187 -6.14 -4.50 6.64
N GLY A 188 -6.46 -4.67 5.35
CA GLY A 188 -6.27 -3.64 4.34
C GLY A 188 -7.50 -2.80 4.04
N PHE A 189 -8.64 -3.06 4.67
CA PHE A 189 -9.87 -2.29 4.48
C PHE A 189 -9.83 -0.97 5.26
N SER A 190 -10.52 0.05 4.74
CA SER A 190 -10.79 1.29 5.45
C SER A 190 -12.28 1.49 5.71
N THR A 191 -12.60 2.47 6.55
CA THR A 191 -13.93 3.06 6.64
C THR A 191 -14.24 3.90 5.39
N PRO A 192 -15.54 4.23 5.12
CA PRO A 192 -15.92 4.94 3.91
C PRO A 192 -15.22 6.28 3.73
N THR A 193 -14.68 6.49 2.54
CA THR A 193 -14.06 7.74 2.11
C THR A 193 -14.94 8.47 1.07
N PRO A 194 -14.71 9.76 0.82
CA PRO A 194 -15.41 10.47 -0.25
C PRO A 194 -15.13 9.91 -1.66
N TRP A 195 -14.10 9.11 -1.84
CA TRP A 195 -13.69 8.54 -3.13
C TRP A 195 -14.35 7.20 -3.45
N ASN A 196 -15.05 6.58 -2.49
CA ASN A 196 -15.74 5.30 -2.66
C ASN A 196 -14.83 4.23 -3.30
N THR A 197 -13.76 3.94 -2.61
CA THR A 197 -12.72 3.01 -3.07
C THR A 197 -13.18 1.55 -2.97
N PRO A 198 -12.52 0.60 -3.66
CA PRO A 198 -13.00 -0.78 -3.78
C PRO A 198 -13.15 -1.55 -2.47
N ARG A 199 -12.41 -1.16 -1.42
CA ARG A 199 -12.33 -1.95 -0.17
C ARG A 199 -12.66 -1.11 1.06
N GLU A 200 -13.79 -0.43 0.98
CA GLU A 200 -14.38 0.30 2.10
C GLU A 200 -15.50 -0.52 2.76
N VAL A 201 -15.54 -0.51 4.08
CA VAL A 201 -16.55 -1.20 4.89
C VAL A 201 -17.00 -0.31 6.06
N SER A 202 -18.15 -0.65 6.65
CA SER A 202 -18.61 0.05 7.86
C SER A 202 -17.66 -0.23 9.04
N GLU A 203 -17.66 0.68 10.03
CA GLU A 203 -16.92 0.49 11.30
C GLU A 203 -17.24 -0.86 11.96
N LYS A 204 -18.51 -1.27 11.92
CA LYS A 204 -18.95 -2.55 12.48
C LYS A 204 -18.34 -3.75 11.76
N GLU A 205 -18.26 -3.71 10.44
CA GLU A 205 -17.64 -4.77 9.64
C GLU A 205 -16.13 -4.81 9.87
N LEU A 206 -15.49 -3.64 9.89
CA LEU A 206 -14.06 -3.52 10.18
C LEU A 206 -13.72 -4.05 11.59
N ALA A 207 -14.52 -3.69 12.61
CA ALA A 207 -14.39 -4.22 13.96
C ALA A 207 -14.50 -5.76 13.98
N SER A 208 -15.45 -6.32 13.22
CA SER A 208 -15.64 -7.77 13.14
C SER A 208 -14.46 -8.48 12.47
N MET A 209 -13.88 -7.87 11.41
CA MET A 209 -12.68 -8.40 10.74
C MET A 209 -11.50 -8.43 11.69
N ILE A 210 -11.25 -7.35 12.41
CA ILE A 210 -10.17 -7.23 13.38
C ILE A 210 -10.36 -8.24 14.52
N GLU A 211 -11.55 -8.31 15.11
CA GLU A 211 -11.87 -9.21 16.24
C GLU A 211 -11.62 -10.66 15.87
N ASN A 212 -12.10 -11.11 14.69
CA ASN A 212 -11.94 -12.48 14.19
C ASN A 212 -10.47 -12.95 14.10
N MET A 213 -9.54 -12.02 13.94
CA MET A 213 -8.11 -12.31 13.93
C MET A 213 -7.47 -12.09 15.30
N ALA A 214 -7.80 -10.99 15.96
CA ALA A 214 -7.17 -10.59 17.22
C ALA A 214 -7.36 -11.65 18.32
N VAL A 215 -8.55 -12.26 18.43
CA VAL A 215 -8.83 -13.33 19.44
C VAL A 215 -7.97 -14.57 19.26
N LYS A 216 -7.36 -14.76 18.10
CA LYS A 216 -6.51 -15.93 17.80
C LYS A 216 -5.02 -15.64 18.00
N VAL A 217 -4.65 -14.38 18.26
CA VAL A 217 -3.25 -13.99 18.49
C VAL A 217 -2.77 -14.56 19.83
N PRO A 218 -1.68 -15.34 19.87
CA PRO A 218 -1.27 -16.04 21.08
C PRO A 218 -0.69 -15.16 22.19
N ASP A 219 -0.03 -14.05 21.83
CA ASP A 219 0.59 -13.12 22.78
C ASP A 219 0.52 -11.69 22.25
N MET A 220 -0.40 -10.89 22.79
CA MET A 220 -0.57 -9.49 22.40
C MET A 220 0.63 -8.59 22.74
N ASN A 221 1.47 -9.00 23.72
CA ASN A 221 2.69 -8.23 24.03
C ASN A 221 3.74 -8.31 22.92
N LYS A 222 3.56 -9.24 21.98
CA LYS A 222 4.44 -9.48 20.83
C LYS A 222 3.70 -9.37 19.51
N ALA A 223 2.46 -8.88 19.54
CA ALA A 223 1.63 -8.72 18.36
C ALA A 223 1.91 -7.40 17.63
N ILE A 224 1.86 -7.45 16.31
CA ILE A 224 1.89 -6.31 15.41
C ILE A 224 0.52 -6.25 14.72
N PHE A 225 -0.15 -5.11 14.82
CA PHE A 225 -1.35 -4.82 14.06
C PHE A 225 -0.98 -3.98 12.85
N ASN A 226 -1.07 -4.57 11.66
CA ASN A 226 -0.83 -3.90 10.39
C ASN A 226 -2.19 -3.62 9.75
N PHE A 227 -2.80 -2.51 10.15
CA PHE A 227 -4.11 -2.08 9.70
C PHE A 227 -3.95 -0.82 8.85
N HIS A 228 -4.40 -0.90 7.59
CA HIS A 228 -4.21 0.19 6.64
C HIS A 228 -4.86 1.49 7.16
N ASP A 229 -6.12 1.43 7.60
CA ASP A 229 -6.83 2.56 8.22
C ASP A 229 -6.21 2.89 9.59
N PRO A 230 -5.84 4.15 9.87
CA PRO A 230 -5.28 4.55 11.16
C PRO A 230 -6.37 4.71 12.24
N PRO A 231 -5.99 4.68 13.52
CA PRO A 231 -6.92 4.94 14.61
C PRO A 231 -7.38 6.40 14.62
N VAL A 232 -8.70 6.63 14.74
CA VAL A 232 -9.31 7.95 14.79
C VAL A 232 -8.81 8.78 15.98
N ASP A 233 -8.83 10.10 15.84
CA ASP A 233 -8.40 11.07 16.87
C ASP A 233 -7.00 10.80 17.42
N SER A 234 -6.11 10.42 16.52
CA SER A 234 -4.68 10.29 16.76
C SER A 234 -3.93 11.24 15.82
N SER A 235 -2.65 11.45 16.02
CA SER A 235 -1.87 12.23 15.05
C SER A 235 -1.59 11.48 13.74
N LEU A 236 -2.11 10.26 13.59
CA LEU A 236 -1.91 9.38 12.44
C LEU A 236 -3.01 9.52 11.38
N ASP A 237 -4.06 10.28 11.67
CA ASP A 237 -5.30 10.35 10.88
C ASP A 237 -5.72 11.78 10.53
N THR A 238 -4.88 12.76 10.81
CA THR A 238 -5.22 14.17 10.60
C THR A 238 -5.04 14.59 9.15
N CYS A 239 -6.11 15.08 8.52
CA CYS A 239 -6.04 15.59 7.15
C CYS A 239 -6.87 16.89 6.98
N PRO A 240 -6.67 17.65 5.89
CA PRO A 240 -7.46 18.81 5.57
C PRO A 240 -8.94 18.45 5.33
N LYS A 241 -9.84 19.22 5.94
CA LYS A 241 -11.27 19.13 5.63
C LYS A 241 -11.55 19.78 4.28
N LEU A 242 -12.29 19.08 3.41
CA LEU A 242 -12.59 19.52 2.05
C LEU A 242 -14.05 19.99 1.92
N ASP A 243 -14.24 21.05 1.16
CA ASP A 243 -15.54 21.49 0.65
C ASP A 243 -15.90 20.74 -0.62
N TRP A 244 -16.75 19.74 -0.50
CA TRP A 244 -17.22 18.88 -1.60
C TRP A 244 -18.30 19.51 -2.47
N THR A 245 -18.75 20.75 -2.16
CA THR A 245 -19.65 21.51 -3.03
C THR A 245 -18.92 22.14 -4.21
N LYS A 246 -17.57 22.13 -4.18
CA LYS A 246 -16.68 22.64 -5.22
C LYS A 246 -16.19 21.49 -6.14
N ASP A 247 -15.86 21.82 -7.37
CA ASP A 247 -15.24 20.92 -8.33
C ASP A 247 -14.04 21.63 -9.02
N PRO A 248 -12.81 21.24 -8.72
CA PRO A 248 -12.40 20.23 -7.75
C PRO A 248 -12.69 20.65 -6.29
N PRO A 249 -12.80 19.69 -5.34
CA PRO A 249 -12.96 19.99 -3.92
C PRO A 249 -11.84 20.87 -3.39
N GLU A 250 -12.18 21.88 -2.58
CA GLU A 250 -11.23 22.84 -2.02
C GLU A 250 -11.07 22.65 -0.51
N GLN A 251 -9.89 22.97 0.02
CA GLN A 251 -9.66 22.94 1.46
C GLN A 251 -10.48 24.04 2.17
N ILE A 252 -11.14 23.68 3.28
CA ILE A 252 -11.84 24.65 4.11
C ILE A 252 -10.83 25.43 4.93
N VAL A 253 -10.90 26.77 4.84
CA VAL A 253 -10.04 27.69 5.56
C VAL A 253 -10.88 28.57 6.49
N GLU A 254 -10.55 28.57 7.78
CA GLU A 254 -11.17 29.43 8.80
C GLU A 254 -10.10 30.24 9.52
N GLY A 255 -10.32 31.55 9.64
CA GLY A 255 -9.34 32.44 10.28
C GLY A 255 -7.96 32.45 9.61
N GLY A 256 -7.88 32.11 8.31
CA GLY A 256 -6.61 32.04 7.56
C GLY A 256 -5.84 30.71 7.76
N GLN A 257 -6.42 29.72 8.45
CA GLN A 257 -5.83 28.42 8.68
C GLN A 257 -6.69 27.32 8.05
N VAL A 258 -6.05 26.28 7.50
CA VAL A 258 -6.73 25.10 7.00
C VAL A 258 -7.39 24.36 8.16
N VAL A 259 -8.68 24.06 8.03
CA VAL A 259 -9.40 23.23 9.00
C VAL A 259 -8.96 21.79 8.87
N LEU A 260 -8.45 21.20 9.95
CA LEU A 260 -8.04 19.81 10.02
C LEU A 260 -9.09 18.98 10.77
N PHE A 261 -9.18 17.69 10.44
CA PHE A 261 -10.05 16.74 11.15
C PHE A 261 -9.40 15.35 11.17
N GLY A 262 -9.85 14.48 12.07
CA GLY A 262 -9.47 13.08 12.12
C GLY A 262 -10.32 12.26 11.15
N ALA A 263 -9.66 11.52 10.24
CA ALA A 263 -10.30 10.71 9.22
C ALA A 263 -10.04 9.21 9.40
N GLY A 264 -9.54 8.80 10.57
CA GLY A 264 -9.28 7.41 10.89
C GLY A 264 -10.51 6.66 11.39
N SER A 265 -10.33 5.39 11.74
CA SER A 265 -11.38 4.46 12.18
C SER A 265 -11.49 4.38 13.70
N ALA A 266 -12.74 4.45 14.18
CA ALA A 266 -13.08 4.17 15.59
C ALA A 266 -12.84 2.68 15.92
N ALA A 267 -13.18 1.77 15.02
CA ALA A 267 -12.96 0.32 15.19
C ALA A 267 -11.48 -0.01 15.37
N VAL A 268 -10.59 0.63 14.60
CA VAL A 268 -9.14 0.45 14.74
C VAL A 268 -8.66 0.98 16.08
N ARG A 269 -9.13 2.18 16.50
CA ARG A 269 -8.79 2.74 17.81
C ARG A 269 -9.22 1.85 18.95
N GLU A 270 -10.49 1.45 18.98
CA GLU A 270 -11.05 0.56 20.01
C GLU A 270 -10.31 -0.77 20.10
N ALA A 271 -9.96 -1.36 18.94
CA ALA A 271 -9.18 -2.59 18.90
C ALA A 271 -7.79 -2.42 19.53
N ILE A 272 -7.08 -1.33 19.21
CA ILE A 272 -5.76 -1.05 19.77
C ILE A 272 -5.88 -0.82 21.30
N GLU A 273 -6.87 -0.05 21.73
CA GLU A 273 -7.10 0.23 23.16
C GLU A 273 -7.51 -1.03 23.94
N LYS A 274 -8.31 -1.93 23.33
CA LYS A 274 -8.73 -3.20 23.92
C LYS A 274 -7.61 -4.22 24.02
N TYR A 275 -6.90 -4.45 22.92
CA TYR A 275 -5.93 -5.54 22.79
C TYR A 275 -4.52 -5.14 23.18
N GLN A 276 -4.20 -3.86 23.08
CA GLN A 276 -2.87 -3.33 23.42
C GLN A 276 -1.72 -4.13 22.76
N PRO A 277 -1.67 -4.28 21.42
CA PRO A 277 -0.54 -4.92 20.75
C PRO A 277 0.76 -4.17 21.03
N MET A 278 1.90 -4.77 20.70
CA MET A 278 3.20 -4.12 20.82
C MET A 278 3.35 -2.94 19.85
N LEU A 279 2.83 -3.09 18.63
CA LEU A 279 3.03 -2.15 17.54
C LEU A 279 1.77 -2.05 16.67
N GLY A 280 1.39 -0.84 16.26
CA GLY A 280 0.43 -0.53 15.22
C GLY A 280 1.14 0.06 13.99
N LEU A 281 0.86 -0.46 12.80
CA LEU A 281 1.38 0.01 11.52
C LEU A 281 0.19 0.44 10.66
N HIS A 282 0.21 1.69 10.19
CA HIS A 282 -0.90 2.32 9.49
C HIS A 282 -0.42 3.12 8.28
N GLY A 283 -1.35 3.40 7.34
CA GLY A 283 -1.15 4.23 6.15
C GLY A 283 -2.37 5.09 5.89
N HIS A 284 -2.91 5.06 4.66
CA HIS A 284 -4.16 5.63 4.23
C HIS A 284 -4.20 7.17 4.23
N ILE A 285 -3.86 7.81 5.34
CA ILE A 285 -3.84 9.28 5.45
C ILE A 285 -2.42 9.77 5.19
N HIS A 286 -2.15 10.12 3.93
CA HIS A 286 -0.82 10.43 3.41
C HIS A 286 -0.14 11.61 4.12
N GLU A 287 -0.93 12.59 4.54
CA GLU A 287 -0.45 13.83 5.18
C GLU A 287 -0.07 13.62 6.65
N SER A 288 -0.50 12.50 7.25
CA SER A 288 -0.39 12.25 8.70
C SER A 288 0.85 11.46 9.09
N GLN A 289 2.02 11.80 8.52
CA GLN A 289 3.28 11.20 8.96
C GLN A 289 3.52 11.47 10.45
N SER A 290 3.39 10.44 11.28
CA SER A 290 3.49 10.58 12.73
C SER A 290 3.75 9.26 13.45
N VAL A 291 4.04 9.40 14.75
CA VAL A 291 4.11 8.30 15.72
C VAL A 291 3.27 8.69 16.93
N ALA A 292 2.33 7.84 17.31
CA ALA A 292 1.45 8.05 18.45
C ALA A 292 1.52 6.88 19.45
N LYS A 293 1.14 7.13 20.69
CA LYS A 293 0.95 6.08 21.70
C LYS A 293 -0.51 5.99 22.11
N LEU A 294 -1.10 4.80 21.96
CA LEU A 294 -2.41 4.45 22.47
C LEU A 294 -2.24 3.41 23.59
N GLY A 295 -2.27 3.86 24.85
CA GLY A 295 -1.87 3.03 25.98
C GLY A 295 -0.39 2.65 25.87
N ARG A 296 -0.10 1.33 25.88
CA ARG A 296 1.30 0.84 25.69
C ARG A 296 1.68 0.68 24.22
N THR A 297 0.71 0.64 23.29
CA THR A 297 0.94 0.42 21.86
C THR A 297 1.61 1.63 21.23
N THR A 298 2.68 1.43 20.50
CA THR A 298 3.25 2.44 19.60
C THR A 298 2.64 2.27 18.23
N CYS A 299 1.98 3.31 17.71
CA CYS A 299 1.36 3.34 16.39
C CYS A 299 2.14 4.26 15.46
N ILE A 300 2.30 3.87 14.22
CA ILE A 300 3.13 4.57 13.23
C ILE A 300 2.36 4.70 11.92
N ASN A 301 2.33 5.91 11.36
CA ASN A 301 2.00 6.17 9.97
C ASN A 301 3.23 6.87 9.34
N PRO A 302 3.91 6.28 8.34
CA PRO A 302 5.11 6.88 7.74
C PRO A 302 4.77 8.00 6.73
N GLY A 303 3.49 8.20 6.37
CA GLY A 303 3.07 8.99 5.21
C GLY A 303 3.38 8.29 3.89
N SER A 304 3.21 8.97 2.77
CA SER A 304 3.46 8.45 1.42
C SER A 304 4.52 9.25 0.66
#